data_4121a4d59794ea5d2645b8f3267cc51b
#
_entry.id   4121a4d59794ea5d2645b8f3267cc51b
#
_cell.length_a   1.000
_cell.length_b   1.000
_cell.length_c   1.000
_cell.angle_alpha   90.00
_cell.angle_beta   90.00
_cell.angle_gamma   90.00
#
_symmetry.space_group_name_H-M   'P 1'
#
loop_
_entity.id
_entity.type
_entity.pdbx_description
1 polymer ?
#
loop_
_entity_poly.entity_id
_entity_poly.type
_entity_poly.pdbx_seq_one_letter_code
_entity_poly.pdbx_strand_id
1 'polypeptide(L)'
;IVISGAKKEFVAIEYQNSDKLLLPVENLYLIDKYLGVSGSIPSLDKLGKTSFIKLKEKLKTKLLAIASEIVIMAAKRSLVQAKKITVDLNRQTDFIASAGFIYTSDQDKACHEILQDFQNGKVMDRLLSGNVGFGKTEVAMNAIYPVVKSGFCAFLFAPTTLLSHQHYKILKKRFDPFGIKVFKLDRFTSSAEKKQVLQNLKENKACVVVGTHALLSVECENLALVIIDEEHKFG
;
A
#
# COMPACT_ATOMS: atom_id res chain seq x y z
N ILE A 1 41.09 30.52 4.73
CA ILE A 1 41.82 31.05 3.59
C ILE A 1 41.63 32.57 3.56
N VAL A 2 42.66 33.34 3.29
CA VAL A 2 42.54 34.79 3.13
C VAL A 2 42.41 35.11 1.65
N ILE A 3 41.29 35.67 1.25
CA ILE A 3 41.04 36.13 -0.13
C ILE A 3 40.75 37.63 -0.09
N SER A 4 41.50 38.39 -0.86
CA SER A 4 41.38 39.88 -0.94
C SER A 4 41.40 40.58 0.42
N GLY A 5 42.26 40.08 1.36
CA GLY A 5 42.41 40.68 2.70
C GLY A 5 41.35 40.27 3.75
N ALA A 6 40.32 39.54 3.37
CA ALA A 6 39.28 39.01 4.29
C ALA A 6 39.51 37.51 4.59
N LYS A 7 39.44 37.15 5.87
CA LYS A 7 39.47 35.76 6.31
C LYS A 7 38.12 35.09 6.04
N LYS A 8 38.10 34.10 5.09
CA LYS A 8 36.90 33.36 4.78
C LYS A 8 37.07 31.89 5.15
N GLU A 9 36.03 31.27 5.63
CA GLU A 9 35.98 29.87 5.99
C GLU A 9 35.42 29.04 4.81
N PHE A 10 36.01 27.86 4.57
CA PHE A 10 35.63 26.97 3.49
C PHE A 10 35.56 25.54 4.00
N VAL A 11 34.61 24.78 3.47
CA VAL A 11 34.57 23.32 3.58
C VAL A 11 35.29 22.74 2.37
N ALA A 12 36.27 21.88 2.62
CA ALA A 12 37.00 21.15 1.57
C ALA A 12 36.26 19.83 1.27
N ILE A 13 35.75 19.68 0.05
CA ILE A 13 35.16 18.44 -0.44
C ILE A 13 36.25 17.69 -1.25
N GLU A 14 36.58 16.49 -0.83
CA GLU A 14 37.62 15.68 -1.47
C GLU A 14 37.01 14.79 -2.56
N TYR A 15 37.64 14.79 -3.74
CA TYR A 15 37.31 13.99 -4.91
C TYR A 15 38.37 12.92 -5.17
N GLN A 16 38.10 12.05 -6.14
CA GLN A 16 39.10 11.04 -6.58
C GLN A 16 40.42 11.73 -7.00
N ASN A 17 41.55 11.11 -6.77
CA ASN A 17 42.90 11.64 -7.01
C ASN A 17 43.29 12.82 -6.11
N SER A 18 42.73 12.94 -4.93
CA SER A 18 42.99 14.02 -3.96
C SER A 18 42.67 15.43 -4.47
N ASP A 19 41.82 15.55 -5.52
CA ASP A 19 41.30 16.84 -5.96
C ASP A 19 40.40 17.40 -4.87
N LYS A 20 40.43 18.71 -4.63
CA LYS A 20 39.64 19.39 -3.60
C LYS A 20 38.80 20.52 -4.19
N LEU A 21 37.51 20.51 -3.88
CA LEU A 21 36.62 21.62 -4.13
C LEU A 21 36.40 22.39 -2.81
N LEU A 22 36.73 23.67 -2.82
CA LEU A 22 36.51 24.55 -1.67
C LEU A 22 35.13 25.20 -1.78
N LEU A 23 34.23 24.89 -0.87
CA LEU A 23 32.91 25.47 -0.80
C LEU A 23 32.87 26.51 0.34
N PRO A 24 32.51 27.79 0.09
CA PRO A 24 32.28 28.74 1.15
C PRO A 24 31.25 28.26 2.15
N VAL A 25 31.45 28.54 3.45
CA VAL A 25 30.54 28.09 4.51
C VAL A 25 29.11 28.62 4.31
N GLU A 26 28.99 29.81 3.71
CA GLU A 26 27.68 30.40 3.36
C GLU A 26 26.87 29.53 2.37
N ASN A 27 27.55 28.63 1.63
CA ASN A 27 26.93 27.77 0.64
C ASN A 27 26.78 26.29 1.14
N LEU A 28 26.88 26.05 2.44
CA LEU A 28 26.73 24.73 3.05
C LEU A 28 25.37 24.07 2.73
N TYR A 29 24.34 24.85 2.48
CA TYR A 29 23.02 24.35 2.08
C TYR A 29 22.99 23.65 0.71
N LEU A 30 24.07 23.77 -0.09
CA LEU A 30 24.21 23.09 -1.39
C LEU A 30 24.71 21.63 -1.26
N ILE A 31 25.13 21.22 -0.08
CA ILE A 31 25.64 19.86 0.15
C ILE A 31 24.77 19.11 1.14
N ASP A 32 24.51 17.85 0.84
CA ASP A 32 23.83 16.93 1.72
C ASP A 32 24.78 15.87 2.24
N LYS A 33 24.50 15.37 3.45
CA LYS A 33 25.26 14.25 4.02
C LYS A 33 25.01 12.98 3.19
N TYR A 34 26.09 12.36 2.72
CA TYR A 34 25.99 11.05 2.07
C TYR A 34 25.48 9.99 3.05
N LEU A 35 24.34 9.40 2.72
CA LEU A 35 23.71 8.30 3.46
C LEU A 35 23.98 7.00 2.69
N GLY A 36 25.16 6.42 2.89
CA GLY A 36 25.51 5.09 2.35
C GLY A 36 25.15 3.96 3.29
N VAL A 37 25.26 2.73 2.81
CA VAL A 37 25.12 1.53 3.64
C VAL A 37 26.20 1.58 4.74
N SER A 38 25.80 1.34 5.99
CA SER A 38 26.71 1.38 7.15
C SER A 38 27.97 0.53 6.92
N GLY A 39 29.14 1.17 7.01
CA GLY A 39 30.44 0.50 6.84
C GLY A 39 31.03 0.50 5.42
N SER A 40 30.33 1.02 4.41
CA SER A 40 30.90 1.18 3.06
C SER A 40 31.59 2.54 2.90
N ILE A 41 32.83 2.54 2.42
CA ILE A 41 33.53 3.75 2.00
C ILE A 41 32.95 4.13 0.63
N PRO A 42 32.38 5.34 0.46
CA PRO A 42 31.88 5.77 -0.85
C PRO A 42 33.03 5.87 -1.87
N SER A 43 32.78 5.42 -3.08
CA SER A 43 33.71 5.66 -4.19
C SER A 43 33.64 7.14 -4.56
N LEU A 44 34.80 7.82 -4.51
CA LEU A 44 34.91 9.22 -4.84
C LEU A 44 34.84 9.43 -6.37
N ASP A 45 34.03 10.40 -6.79
CA ASP A 45 33.97 10.82 -8.20
C ASP A 45 35.18 11.69 -8.58
N LYS A 46 35.51 11.73 -9.88
CA LYS A 46 36.51 12.69 -10.40
C LYS A 46 35.91 14.06 -10.57
N LEU A 47 36.62 15.09 -10.13
CA LEU A 47 36.21 16.48 -10.35
C LEU A 47 36.12 16.78 -11.86
N GLY A 48 35.04 17.40 -12.29
CA GLY A 48 34.77 17.77 -13.70
C GLY A 48 34.26 16.64 -14.60
N LYS A 49 34.06 15.39 -14.12
CA LYS A 49 33.42 14.34 -14.89
C LYS A 49 31.90 14.54 -14.97
N THR A 50 31.36 14.27 -16.13
CA THR A 50 29.91 14.32 -16.39
C THR A 50 29.16 13.09 -15.93
N SER A 51 29.83 12.12 -15.25
CA SER A 51 29.21 10.86 -14.79
C SER A 51 28.01 11.07 -13.87
N PHE A 52 28.16 11.97 -12.89
CA PHE A 52 27.08 12.33 -11.97
C PHE A 52 25.91 13.02 -12.68
N ILE A 53 26.20 13.92 -13.62
CA ILE A 53 25.17 14.62 -14.40
C ILE A 53 24.37 13.60 -15.24
N LYS A 54 25.05 12.69 -15.94
CA LYS A 54 24.42 11.60 -16.71
C LYS A 54 23.58 10.67 -15.84
N LEU A 55 24.07 10.32 -14.63
CA LEU A 55 23.33 9.51 -13.67
C LEU A 55 22.07 10.24 -13.19
N LYS A 56 22.19 11.53 -12.85
CA LYS A 56 21.08 12.38 -12.43
C LYS A 56 20.01 12.49 -13.52
N GLU A 57 20.41 12.70 -14.77
CA GLU A 57 19.46 12.75 -15.92
C GLU A 57 18.77 11.40 -16.14
N LYS A 58 19.50 10.29 -16.09
CA LYS A 58 18.94 8.94 -16.18
C LYS A 58 17.94 8.65 -15.07
N LEU A 59 18.25 9.03 -13.83
CA LEU A 59 17.34 8.90 -12.69
C LEU A 59 16.11 9.80 -12.85
N LYS A 60 16.30 11.05 -13.28
CA LYS A 60 15.19 11.99 -13.54
C LYS A 60 14.23 11.42 -14.60
N THR A 61 14.75 10.87 -15.69
CA THR A 61 13.94 10.25 -16.74
C THR A 61 13.14 9.06 -16.22
N LYS A 62 13.77 8.19 -15.40
CA LYS A 62 13.06 7.06 -14.78
C LYS A 62 11.97 7.53 -13.80
N LEU A 63 12.26 8.51 -12.98
CA LEU A 63 11.27 9.07 -12.03
C LEU A 63 10.09 9.71 -12.76
N LEU A 64 10.35 10.44 -13.84
CA LEU A 64 9.28 11.02 -14.68
C LEU A 64 8.42 9.95 -15.34
N ALA A 65 9.01 8.85 -15.81
CA ALA A 65 8.27 7.72 -16.37
C ALA A 65 7.33 7.10 -15.31
N ILE A 66 7.84 6.81 -14.10
CA ILE A 66 7.04 6.28 -12.99
C ILE A 66 5.91 7.26 -12.62
N ALA A 67 6.23 8.54 -12.49
CA ALA A 67 5.22 9.57 -12.18
C ALA A 67 4.12 9.62 -13.25
N SER A 68 4.50 9.53 -14.53
CA SER A 68 3.54 9.49 -15.63
C SER A 68 2.63 8.27 -15.58
N GLU A 69 3.16 7.09 -15.26
CA GLU A 69 2.37 5.86 -15.09
C GLU A 69 1.37 6.00 -13.94
N ILE A 70 1.79 6.57 -12.80
CA ILE A 70 0.90 6.82 -11.66
C ILE A 70 -0.25 7.76 -12.05
N VAL A 71 0.05 8.85 -12.75
CA VAL A 71 -0.97 9.80 -13.22
C VAL A 71 -1.95 9.14 -14.19
N ILE A 72 -1.43 8.35 -15.15
CA ILE A 72 -2.26 7.61 -16.10
C ILE A 72 -3.17 6.62 -15.37
N MET A 73 -2.65 5.89 -14.39
CA MET A 73 -3.45 4.95 -13.58
C MET A 73 -4.54 5.67 -12.79
N ALA A 74 -4.21 6.80 -12.17
CA ALA A 74 -5.18 7.62 -11.44
C ALA A 74 -6.28 8.15 -12.38
N ALA A 75 -5.91 8.63 -13.56
CA ALA A 75 -6.86 9.10 -14.57
C ALA A 75 -7.76 7.95 -15.08
N LYS A 76 -7.20 6.77 -15.38
CA LYS A 76 -7.98 5.59 -15.76
C LYS A 76 -8.96 5.20 -14.66
N ARG A 77 -8.53 5.21 -13.39
CA ARG A 77 -9.38 4.90 -12.25
C ARG A 77 -10.54 5.87 -12.11
N SER A 78 -10.34 7.16 -12.36
CA SER A 78 -11.39 8.18 -12.28
C SER A 78 -12.48 8.04 -13.36
N LEU A 79 -12.17 7.34 -14.46
CA LEU A 79 -13.13 7.08 -15.55
C LEU A 79 -13.94 5.79 -15.33
N VAL A 80 -13.53 4.93 -14.40
CA VAL A 80 -14.23 3.68 -14.09
C VAL A 80 -15.33 3.96 -13.08
N GLN A 81 -16.54 3.48 -13.36
CA GLN A 81 -17.62 3.48 -12.38
C GLN A 81 -17.43 2.29 -11.42
N ALA A 82 -17.48 2.57 -10.13
CA ALA A 82 -17.44 1.53 -9.11
C ALA A 82 -18.75 0.72 -9.13
N LYS A 83 -18.64 -0.53 -8.71
CA LYS A 83 -19.84 -1.34 -8.45
C LYS A 83 -20.65 -0.71 -7.32
N LYS A 84 -21.95 -0.59 -7.50
CA LYS A 84 -22.84 -0.01 -6.48
C LYS A 84 -22.97 -1.00 -5.32
N ILE A 85 -22.48 -0.60 -4.17
CA ILE A 85 -22.59 -1.37 -2.93
C ILE A 85 -23.79 -0.84 -2.15
N THR A 86 -24.73 -1.70 -1.85
CA THR A 86 -25.89 -1.35 -1.03
C THR A 86 -25.56 -1.55 0.44
N VAL A 87 -25.56 -0.47 1.21
CA VAL A 87 -25.31 -0.51 2.65
C VAL A 87 -26.65 -0.53 3.39
N ASP A 88 -26.96 -1.67 4.00
CA ASP A 88 -28.06 -1.79 4.96
C ASP A 88 -27.54 -1.37 6.34
N LEU A 89 -27.90 -0.17 6.78
CA LEU A 89 -27.40 0.42 8.02
C LEU A 89 -27.76 -0.42 9.26
N ASN A 90 -28.93 -1.05 9.30
CA ASN A 90 -29.33 -1.87 10.44
C ASN A 90 -28.42 -3.11 10.56
N ARG A 91 -28.22 -3.84 9.45
CA ARG A 91 -27.32 -4.99 9.42
C ARG A 91 -25.87 -4.60 9.65
N GLN A 92 -25.46 -3.43 9.19
CA GLN A 92 -24.12 -2.90 9.47
C GLN A 92 -23.92 -2.63 10.95
N THR A 93 -24.91 -2.04 11.62
CA THR A 93 -24.90 -1.81 13.08
C THR A 93 -24.83 -3.12 13.84
N ASP A 94 -25.60 -4.14 13.46
CA ASP A 94 -25.56 -5.48 14.06
C ASP A 94 -24.17 -6.12 13.88
N PHE A 95 -23.58 -5.95 12.70
CA PHE A 95 -22.20 -6.42 12.45
C PHE A 95 -21.19 -5.72 13.35
N ILE A 96 -21.27 -4.40 13.50
CA ILE A 96 -20.41 -3.62 14.40
C ILE A 96 -20.60 -4.07 15.85
N ALA A 97 -21.85 -4.16 16.31
CA ALA A 97 -22.15 -4.58 17.69
C ALA A 97 -21.61 -5.98 18.03
N SER A 98 -21.59 -6.88 17.04
CA SER A 98 -21.05 -8.24 17.22
C SER A 98 -19.53 -8.31 17.41
N ALA A 99 -18.80 -7.17 17.34
CA ALA A 99 -17.38 -7.09 17.64
C ALA A 99 -17.09 -7.38 19.13
N GLY A 100 -18.04 -7.05 20.00
CA GLY A 100 -17.90 -7.22 21.46
C GLY A 100 -17.08 -6.11 22.14
N PHE A 101 -16.78 -5.03 21.42
CA PHE A 101 -16.10 -3.83 21.94
C PHE A 101 -16.62 -2.57 21.23
N ILE A 102 -16.40 -1.42 21.85
CA ILE A 102 -16.78 -0.12 21.30
C ILE A 102 -15.66 0.39 20.41
N TYR A 103 -15.99 0.87 19.22
CA TYR A 103 -15.02 1.48 18.32
C TYR A 103 -14.51 2.80 18.86
N THR A 104 -13.26 3.11 18.60
CA THR A 104 -12.72 4.45 18.82
C THR A 104 -13.32 5.44 17.82
N SER A 105 -13.29 6.74 18.17
CA SER A 105 -13.76 7.80 17.26
C SER A 105 -13.11 7.75 15.89
N ASP A 106 -11.81 7.40 15.81
CA ASP A 106 -11.08 7.30 14.56
C ASP A 106 -11.49 6.07 13.74
N GLN A 107 -11.73 4.93 14.40
CA GLN A 107 -12.25 3.73 13.73
C GLN A 107 -13.66 3.99 13.17
N ASP A 108 -14.52 4.62 13.96
CA ASP A 108 -15.89 4.93 13.55
C ASP A 108 -15.89 5.92 12.37
N LYS A 109 -15.09 6.97 12.44
CA LYS A 109 -14.89 7.91 11.35
C LYS A 109 -14.39 7.22 10.09
N ALA A 110 -13.36 6.36 10.18
CA ALA A 110 -12.83 5.64 9.03
C ALA A 110 -13.89 4.72 8.40
N CYS A 111 -14.66 3.99 9.22
CA CYS A 111 -15.76 3.16 8.73
C CYS A 111 -16.82 4.01 8.01
N HIS A 112 -17.21 5.13 8.59
CA HIS A 112 -18.20 6.03 7.99
C HIS A 112 -17.76 6.57 6.64
N GLU A 113 -16.51 7.03 6.54
CA GLU A 113 -15.94 7.53 5.29
C GLU A 113 -15.88 6.45 4.20
N ILE A 114 -15.53 5.20 4.55
CA ILE A 114 -15.52 4.07 3.61
C ILE A 114 -16.94 3.78 3.10
N LEU A 115 -17.94 3.79 3.99
CA LEU A 115 -19.33 3.55 3.59
C LEU A 115 -19.86 4.66 2.69
N GLN A 116 -19.46 5.91 2.91
CA GLN A 116 -19.78 7.02 2.01
C GLN A 116 -19.15 6.83 0.62
N ASP A 117 -17.89 6.36 0.54
CA ASP A 117 -17.26 6.09 -0.76
C ASP A 117 -18.03 5.03 -1.56
N PHE A 118 -18.52 3.99 -0.91
CA PHE A 118 -19.37 2.98 -1.57
C PHE A 118 -20.65 3.55 -2.16
N GLN A 119 -21.21 4.57 -1.54
CA GLN A 119 -22.43 5.23 -2.01
C GLN A 119 -22.16 6.22 -3.16
N ASN A 120 -20.97 6.79 -3.22
CA ASN A 120 -20.61 7.82 -4.20
C ASN A 120 -20.40 7.29 -5.64
N GLY A 121 -20.36 5.97 -5.86
CA GLY A 121 -20.18 5.35 -7.17
C GLY A 121 -18.82 5.61 -7.81
N LYS A 122 -17.84 6.09 -7.06
CA LYS A 122 -16.44 6.27 -7.48
C LYS A 122 -15.60 5.12 -6.98
N VAL A 123 -14.56 4.76 -7.73
CA VAL A 123 -13.57 3.77 -7.27
C VAL A 123 -12.84 4.36 -6.08
N MET A 124 -13.00 3.73 -4.92
CA MET A 124 -12.31 4.10 -3.69
C MET A 124 -10.81 3.83 -3.80
N ASP A 125 -9.98 4.80 -3.41
CA ASP A 125 -8.54 4.68 -3.28
C ASP A 125 -8.14 5.33 -1.95
N ARG A 126 -8.15 4.54 -0.88
CA ARG A 126 -7.94 4.99 0.50
C ARG A 126 -6.75 4.33 1.15
N LEU A 127 -5.95 5.13 1.82
CA LEU A 127 -4.94 4.65 2.76
C LEU A 127 -5.50 4.72 4.18
N LEU A 128 -5.60 3.55 4.83
CA LEU A 128 -5.90 3.46 6.26
C LEU A 128 -4.59 3.40 7.06
N SER A 129 -4.19 4.53 7.65
CA SER A 129 -2.99 4.62 8.48
C SER A 129 -3.31 4.42 9.95
N GLY A 130 -2.45 3.70 10.66
CA GLY A 130 -2.57 3.48 12.11
C GLY A 130 -1.49 2.54 12.61
N ASN A 131 -1.13 2.67 13.90
CA ASN A 131 -0.13 1.82 14.53
C ASN A 131 -0.58 0.35 14.61
N VAL A 132 0.35 -0.54 14.92
CA VAL A 132 0.07 -1.96 15.17
C VAL A 132 -0.87 -2.07 16.38
N GLY A 133 -1.91 -2.90 16.28
CA GLY A 133 -2.89 -3.09 17.38
C GLY A 133 -4.06 -2.10 17.39
N PHE A 134 -4.08 -1.07 16.53
CA PHE A 134 -5.17 -0.07 16.49
C PHE A 134 -6.44 -0.55 15.76
N GLY A 135 -6.56 -1.84 15.49
CA GLY A 135 -7.79 -2.41 14.96
C GLY A 135 -8.05 -2.16 13.47
N LYS A 136 -7.01 -1.87 12.66
CA LYS A 136 -7.14 -1.72 11.20
C LYS A 136 -7.90 -2.87 10.54
N THR A 137 -7.68 -4.10 11.01
CA THR A 137 -8.36 -5.30 10.50
C THR A 137 -9.87 -5.24 10.75
N GLU A 138 -10.32 -4.66 11.86
CA GLU A 138 -11.76 -4.50 12.14
C GLU A 138 -12.40 -3.49 11.19
N VAL A 139 -11.73 -2.37 10.91
CA VAL A 139 -12.17 -1.40 9.90
C VAL A 139 -12.24 -2.07 8.52
N ALA A 140 -11.24 -2.89 8.18
CA ALA A 140 -11.25 -3.68 6.94
C ALA A 140 -12.44 -4.64 6.88
N MET A 141 -12.78 -5.33 7.96
CA MET A 141 -13.95 -6.22 8.02
C MET A 141 -15.27 -5.46 7.87
N ASN A 142 -15.35 -4.24 8.41
CA ASN A 142 -16.49 -3.34 8.21
C ASN A 142 -16.68 -2.93 6.75
N ALA A 143 -15.59 -2.75 6.00
CA ALA A 143 -15.64 -2.49 4.57
C ALA A 143 -16.06 -3.75 3.77
N ILE A 144 -15.57 -4.92 4.15
CA ILE A 144 -15.86 -6.20 3.48
C ILE A 144 -17.34 -6.58 3.62
N TYR A 145 -17.92 -6.38 4.80
CA TYR A 145 -19.26 -6.86 5.12
C TYR A 145 -20.33 -6.39 4.13
N PRO A 146 -20.52 -5.09 3.87
CA PRO A 146 -21.55 -4.62 2.93
C PRO A 146 -21.26 -5.05 1.49
N VAL A 147 -19.99 -5.19 1.09
CA VAL A 147 -19.60 -5.66 -0.24
C VAL A 147 -20.12 -7.08 -0.48
N VAL A 148 -19.85 -7.99 0.46
CA VAL A 148 -20.27 -9.39 0.33
C VAL A 148 -21.80 -9.53 0.48
N LYS A 149 -22.42 -8.74 1.35
CA LYS A 149 -23.87 -8.71 1.48
C LYS A 149 -24.58 -8.12 0.25
N SER A 150 -23.89 -7.29 -0.54
CA SER A 150 -24.37 -6.82 -1.85
C SER A 150 -24.14 -7.84 -2.98
N GLY A 151 -23.64 -9.03 -2.68
CA GLY A 151 -23.45 -10.09 -3.66
C GLY A 151 -22.10 -10.11 -4.36
N PHE A 152 -21.12 -9.30 -3.92
CA PHE A 152 -19.79 -9.18 -4.54
C PHE A 152 -18.70 -9.92 -3.76
N CYS A 153 -17.53 -10.07 -4.40
CA CYS A 153 -16.34 -10.63 -3.78
C CYS A 153 -15.44 -9.51 -3.23
N ALA A 154 -14.75 -9.82 -2.13
CA ALA A 154 -13.69 -8.99 -1.57
C ALA A 154 -12.39 -9.79 -1.44
N PHE A 155 -11.26 -9.20 -1.83
CA PHE A 155 -9.94 -9.78 -1.68
C PHE A 155 -9.16 -9.04 -0.61
N LEU A 156 -8.48 -9.80 0.26
CA LEU A 156 -7.53 -9.26 1.23
C LEU A 156 -6.15 -9.84 0.98
N PHE A 157 -5.22 -8.98 0.62
CA PHE A 157 -3.82 -9.32 0.38
C PHE A 157 -3.00 -9.17 1.66
N ALA A 158 -2.21 -10.18 1.97
CA ALA A 158 -1.24 -10.16 3.05
C ALA A 158 0.17 -10.47 2.51
N PRO A 159 1.23 -9.80 2.99
CA PRO A 159 2.58 -9.95 2.42
C PRO A 159 3.19 -11.33 2.67
N THR A 160 2.75 -12.04 3.70
CA THR A 160 3.27 -13.35 4.07
C THR A 160 2.16 -14.37 4.25
N THR A 161 2.50 -15.65 4.08
CA THR A 161 1.55 -16.76 4.32
C THR A 161 1.12 -16.87 5.78
N LEU A 162 1.98 -16.43 6.72
CA LEU A 162 1.64 -16.40 8.14
C LEU A 162 0.54 -15.36 8.41
N LEU A 163 0.71 -14.14 7.92
CA LEU A 163 -0.29 -13.08 8.04
C LEU A 163 -1.59 -13.45 7.30
N SER A 164 -1.48 -14.02 6.10
CA SER A 164 -2.65 -14.54 5.37
C SER A 164 -3.44 -15.55 6.20
N HIS A 165 -2.74 -16.48 6.87
CA HIS A 165 -3.39 -17.47 7.74
C HIS A 165 -4.03 -16.83 8.99
N GLN A 166 -3.38 -15.86 9.60
CA GLN A 166 -3.94 -15.10 10.74
C GLN A 166 -5.20 -14.34 10.35
N HIS A 167 -5.16 -13.58 9.24
CA HIS A 167 -6.33 -12.89 8.72
C HIS A 167 -7.46 -13.86 8.36
N TYR A 168 -7.14 -14.96 7.69
CA TYR A 168 -8.14 -15.99 7.37
C TYR A 168 -8.89 -16.47 8.62
N LYS A 169 -8.16 -16.81 9.70
CA LYS A 169 -8.78 -17.28 10.95
C LYS A 169 -9.67 -16.19 11.58
N ILE A 170 -9.18 -14.97 11.64
CA ILE A 170 -9.92 -13.85 12.23
C ILE A 170 -11.17 -13.57 11.42
N LEU A 171 -11.04 -13.42 10.10
CA LEU A 171 -12.17 -13.13 9.22
C LEU A 171 -13.18 -14.26 9.22
N LYS A 172 -12.72 -15.51 9.16
CA LYS A 172 -13.62 -16.68 9.20
C LYS A 172 -14.46 -16.66 10.48
N LYS A 173 -13.81 -16.55 11.65
CA LYS A 173 -14.52 -16.47 12.93
C LYS A 173 -15.54 -15.34 12.98
N ARG A 174 -15.18 -14.17 12.42
CA ARG A 174 -16.01 -12.97 12.45
C ARG A 174 -17.18 -13.03 11.47
N PHE A 175 -17.01 -13.67 10.33
CA PHE A 175 -18.00 -13.73 9.24
C PHE A 175 -18.88 -14.98 9.22
N ASP A 176 -18.45 -16.09 9.83
CA ASP A 176 -19.23 -17.34 9.89
C ASP A 176 -20.65 -17.12 10.46
N PRO A 177 -20.87 -16.35 11.56
CA PRO A 177 -22.22 -16.11 12.09
C PRO A 177 -23.15 -15.38 11.10
N PHE A 178 -22.57 -14.65 10.15
CA PHE A 178 -23.31 -13.90 9.12
C PHE A 178 -23.49 -14.68 7.82
N GLY A 179 -23.08 -15.94 7.78
CA GLY A 179 -23.17 -16.81 6.60
C GLY A 179 -22.27 -16.41 5.45
N ILE A 180 -21.20 -15.63 5.72
CA ILE A 180 -20.24 -15.17 4.72
C ILE A 180 -19.11 -16.19 4.61
N LYS A 181 -18.87 -16.70 3.40
CA LYS A 181 -17.79 -17.64 3.13
C LYS A 181 -16.46 -16.91 3.02
N VAL A 182 -15.48 -17.39 3.78
CA VAL A 182 -14.10 -16.90 3.74
C VAL A 182 -13.20 -18.03 3.23
N PHE A 183 -12.41 -17.76 2.22
CA PHE A 183 -11.44 -18.67 1.64
C PHE A 183 -10.03 -18.16 1.86
N LYS A 184 -9.06 -19.08 1.78
CA LYS A 184 -7.64 -18.76 1.79
C LYS A 184 -6.98 -19.24 0.50
N LEU A 185 -6.10 -18.40 -0.07
CA LEU A 185 -5.33 -18.75 -1.26
C LEU A 185 -3.88 -18.29 -1.10
N ASP A 186 -3.03 -19.24 -0.74
CA ASP A 186 -1.58 -19.06 -0.63
C ASP A 186 -0.84 -20.30 -1.15
N ARG A 187 0.49 -20.30 -1.09
CA ARG A 187 1.32 -21.41 -1.55
C ARG A 187 1.06 -22.75 -0.82
N PHE A 188 0.44 -22.71 0.36
CA PHE A 188 0.12 -23.90 1.15
C PHE A 188 -1.33 -24.36 0.99
N THR A 189 -2.12 -23.63 0.19
CA THR A 189 -3.49 -24.04 -0.13
C THR A 189 -3.47 -25.31 -0.97
N SER A 190 -4.16 -26.33 -0.54
CA SER A 190 -4.24 -27.61 -1.27
C SER A 190 -4.89 -27.43 -2.65
N SER A 191 -4.58 -28.35 -3.57
CA SER A 191 -5.17 -28.31 -4.92
C SER A 191 -6.71 -28.41 -4.90
N ALA A 192 -7.27 -29.17 -3.96
CA ALA A 192 -8.72 -29.28 -3.78
C ALA A 192 -9.34 -27.96 -3.32
N GLU A 193 -8.77 -27.33 -2.28
CA GLU A 193 -9.21 -26.02 -1.81
C GLU A 193 -9.08 -24.93 -2.88
N LYS A 194 -7.94 -24.92 -3.60
CA LYS A 194 -7.73 -23.99 -4.72
C LYS A 194 -8.81 -24.14 -5.79
N LYS A 195 -9.13 -25.39 -6.16
CA LYS A 195 -10.20 -25.68 -7.12
C LYS A 195 -11.55 -25.17 -6.61
N GLN A 196 -11.85 -25.37 -5.33
CA GLN A 196 -13.08 -24.88 -4.70
C GLN A 196 -13.18 -23.35 -4.72
N VAL A 197 -12.09 -22.64 -4.41
CA VAL A 197 -12.04 -21.16 -4.48
C VAL A 197 -12.31 -20.70 -5.90
N LEU A 198 -11.57 -21.24 -6.88
CA LEU A 198 -11.71 -20.84 -8.28
C LEU A 198 -13.11 -21.16 -8.83
N GLN A 199 -13.70 -22.30 -8.44
CA GLN A 199 -15.07 -22.65 -8.81
C GLN A 199 -16.07 -21.62 -8.24
N ASN A 200 -15.93 -21.26 -6.96
CA ASN A 200 -16.82 -20.30 -6.31
C ASN A 200 -16.74 -18.91 -6.99
N LEU A 201 -15.53 -18.48 -7.39
CA LEU A 201 -15.31 -17.19 -8.09
C LEU A 201 -15.88 -17.22 -9.50
N LYS A 202 -15.71 -18.32 -10.25
CA LYS A 202 -16.31 -18.50 -11.59
C LYS A 202 -17.84 -18.49 -11.56
N GLU A 203 -18.43 -18.99 -10.51
CA GLU A 203 -19.88 -18.99 -10.30
C GLU A 203 -20.40 -17.63 -9.78
N ASN A 204 -19.54 -16.62 -9.70
CA ASN A 204 -19.84 -15.29 -9.18
C ASN A 204 -20.51 -15.29 -7.80
N LYS A 205 -20.19 -16.29 -6.97
CA LYS A 205 -20.71 -16.37 -5.60
C LYS A 205 -19.96 -15.43 -4.68
N ALA A 206 -20.69 -14.58 -3.98
CA ALA A 206 -20.13 -13.62 -3.04
C ALA A 206 -19.31 -14.31 -1.95
N CYS A 207 -18.07 -13.86 -1.76
CA CYS A 207 -17.16 -14.42 -0.77
C CYS A 207 -16.01 -13.46 -0.45
N VAL A 208 -15.27 -13.80 0.60
CA VAL A 208 -13.99 -13.17 0.92
C VAL A 208 -12.87 -14.14 0.58
N VAL A 209 -11.82 -13.66 -0.09
CA VAL A 209 -10.62 -14.45 -0.33
C VAL A 209 -9.43 -13.73 0.30
N VAL A 210 -8.76 -14.40 1.22
CA VAL A 210 -7.52 -13.91 1.86
C VAL A 210 -6.35 -14.62 1.22
N GLY A 211 -5.32 -13.91 0.82
CA GLY A 211 -4.16 -14.56 0.22
C GLY A 211 -2.93 -13.68 0.11
N THR A 212 -1.92 -14.24 -0.53
CA THR A 212 -0.67 -13.56 -0.82
C THR A 212 -0.63 -13.17 -2.31
N HIS A 213 0.56 -12.96 -2.87
CA HIS A 213 0.75 -12.71 -4.31
C HIS A 213 0.03 -13.73 -5.23
N ALA A 214 -0.30 -14.93 -4.72
CA ALA A 214 -1.07 -15.92 -5.47
C ALA A 214 -2.46 -15.40 -5.92
N LEU A 215 -3.02 -14.42 -5.21
CA LEU A 215 -4.28 -13.78 -5.60
C LEU A 215 -4.17 -12.85 -6.80
N LEU A 216 -2.97 -12.32 -7.12
CA LEU A 216 -2.79 -11.39 -8.25
C LEU A 216 -3.09 -12.04 -9.61
N SER A 217 -2.93 -13.36 -9.70
CA SER A 217 -3.21 -14.14 -10.92
C SER A 217 -4.64 -14.68 -11.01
N VAL A 218 -5.51 -14.33 -10.06
CA VAL A 218 -6.87 -14.86 -9.99
C VAL A 218 -7.85 -13.87 -10.63
N GLU A 219 -8.54 -14.32 -11.66
CA GLU A 219 -9.62 -13.55 -12.28
C GLU A 219 -10.90 -13.69 -11.47
N CYS A 220 -11.56 -12.55 -11.21
CA CYS A 220 -12.83 -12.49 -10.52
C CYS A 220 -13.67 -11.32 -11.07
N GLU A 221 -14.64 -11.63 -11.93
CA GLU A 221 -15.51 -10.62 -12.53
C GLU A 221 -16.39 -9.93 -11.48
N ASN A 222 -16.69 -10.64 -10.41
CA ASN A 222 -17.55 -10.15 -9.33
C ASN A 222 -16.76 -9.46 -8.20
N LEU A 223 -15.48 -9.14 -8.40
CA LEU A 223 -14.65 -8.42 -7.44
C LEU A 223 -15.10 -6.96 -7.32
N ALA A 224 -15.35 -6.48 -6.11
CA ALA A 224 -15.72 -5.10 -5.83
C ALA A 224 -14.86 -4.40 -4.79
N LEU A 225 -14.06 -5.13 -4.01
CA LEU A 225 -13.16 -4.55 -3.01
C LEU A 225 -11.84 -5.31 -2.98
N VAL A 226 -10.75 -4.55 -2.96
CA VAL A 226 -9.41 -5.05 -2.71
C VAL A 226 -8.85 -4.33 -1.50
N ILE A 227 -8.33 -5.09 -0.55
CA ILE A 227 -7.63 -4.58 0.63
C ILE A 227 -6.21 -5.12 0.61
N ILE A 228 -5.23 -4.25 0.81
CA ILE A 228 -3.82 -4.62 0.86
C ILE A 228 -3.31 -4.29 2.26
N ASP A 229 -2.93 -5.30 3.01
CA ASP A 229 -2.33 -5.13 4.33
C ASP A 229 -0.81 -5.00 4.20
N GLU A 230 -0.22 -4.04 4.92
CA GLU A 230 1.22 -3.73 4.88
C GLU A 230 1.75 -3.49 3.44
N GLU A 231 1.10 -2.58 2.71
CA GLU A 231 1.38 -2.24 1.31
C GLU A 231 2.88 -2.08 1.00
N HIS A 232 3.64 -1.48 1.91
CA HIS A 232 5.08 -1.26 1.76
C HIS A 232 5.92 -2.55 1.60
N LYS A 233 5.35 -3.73 1.87
CA LYS A 233 6.01 -5.03 1.68
C LYS A 233 5.72 -5.68 0.33
N PHE A 234 4.89 -5.07 -0.50
CA PHE A 234 4.57 -5.58 -1.83
C PHE A 234 5.47 -5.01 -2.94
N GLY A 235 6.36 -4.06 -2.65
CA GLY A 235 7.34 -3.46 -3.57
C GLY A 235 7.08 -2.02 -3.86
#